data_5588d22fb154743adc44bb46c4d2588e
#
_entry.id   5588d22fb154743adc44bb46c4d2588e
#
_cell.length_a   1.000
_cell.length_b   1.000
_cell.length_c   1.000
_cell.angle_alpha   90.00
_cell.angle_beta   90.00
_cell.angle_gamma   90.00
#
_symmetry.space_group_name_H-M   'P 1'
#
loop_
_entity.id
_entity.type
_entity.pdbx_description
1 polymer ?
#
loop_
_entity_poly.entity_id
_entity_poly.type
_entity_poly.pdbx_seq_one_letter_code
_entity_poly.pdbx_strand_id
1 'polypeptide(L)'
;MHKPASCKIPAITMRPSFHPRLINGPFDDPGIFIPFLFEKRALIFDLGDIYSLSTRDILKISHIFVTHTHMDHFVGFDKVLRLFLGREKNLYLYGPEGFMKNVEGKLAGYSWNLVGNFSNSFSLNVTEVHPEYLISREYVCQNRFIPTKKDVKVPFNTILLKEPALSVSAVILGHSIPCLGFSIKERFHVNIIKDKVIALGLEIGPWLKDFKQALFNHQ
;
A
#
# COMPACT_ATOMS: atom_id res chain seq x y z
N MET A 1 1.31 -15.74 -57.84
CA MET A 1 0.94 -16.18 -56.49
C MET A 1 1.71 -15.33 -55.48
N HIS A 2 1.05 -14.31 -54.92
CA HIS A 2 1.64 -13.47 -53.89
C HIS A 2 1.37 -14.11 -52.52
N LYS A 3 2.44 -14.44 -51.76
CA LYS A 3 2.34 -14.84 -50.37
C LYS A 3 1.92 -13.63 -49.53
N PRO A 4 0.91 -13.70 -48.65
CA PRO A 4 0.57 -12.61 -47.75
C PRO A 4 1.71 -12.41 -46.74
N ALA A 5 2.12 -11.15 -46.57
CA ALA A 5 3.09 -10.74 -45.55
C ALA A 5 2.51 -11.06 -44.17
N SER A 6 3.23 -11.88 -43.38
CA SER A 6 2.86 -12.15 -42.00
C SER A 6 3.05 -10.89 -41.17
N CYS A 7 1.95 -10.28 -40.77
CA CYS A 7 1.95 -9.18 -39.77
C CYS A 7 2.40 -9.76 -38.44
N LYS A 8 3.68 -9.62 -38.11
CA LYS A 8 4.20 -9.92 -36.77
C LYS A 8 3.67 -8.81 -35.83
N ILE A 9 2.65 -9.11 -35.06
CA ILE A 9 2.25 -8.25 -33.93
C ILE A 9 3.45 -8.23 -33.00
N PRO A 10 4.08 -7.04 -32.75
CA PRO A 10 5.17 -6.97 -31.80
C PRO A 10 4.63 -7.34 -30.42
N ALA A 11 5.33 -8.20 -29.68
CA ALA A 11 5.00 -8.56 -28.33
C ALA A 11 4.88 -7.27 -27.51
N ILE A 12 3.68 -7.00 -26.98
CA ILE A 12 3.44 -5.86 -26.07
C ILE A 12 4.13 -6.23 -24.78
N THR A 13 5.33 -5.70 -24.57
CA THR A 13 6.02 -5.81 -23.28
C THR A 13 5.27 -4.94 -22.29
N MET A 14 4.41 -5.54 -21.48
CA MET A 14 3.77 -4.86 -20.37
C MET A 14 4.85 -4.51 -19.35
N ARG A 15 5.04 -3.22 -19.07
CA ARG A 15 5.91 -2.77 -17.98
C ARG A 15 5.08 -2.75 -16.71
N PRO A 16 5.49 -3.47 -15.65
CA PRO A 16 4.79 -3.43 -14.38
C PRO A 16 4.79 -2.01 -13.81
N SER A 17 3.74 -1.64 -13.07
CA SER A 17 3.66 -0.32 -12.44
C SER A 17 4.41 -0.24 -11.11
N PHE A 18 4.84 -1.37 -10.56
CA PHE A 18 5.61 -1.47 -9.33
C PHE A 18 6.63 -2.62 -9.37
N HIS A 19 7.66 -2.54 -8.54
CA HIS A 19 8.69 -3.57 -8.39
C HIS A 19 8.81 -4.03 -6.94
N PRO A 20 8.29 -5.24 -6.60
CA PRO A 20 8.51 -5.82 -5.28
C PRO A 20 10.00 -6.13 -5.07
N ARG A 21 10.49 -5.81 -3.87
CA ARG A 21 11.82 -6.23 -3.44
C ARG A 21 11.82 -6.62 -1.96
N LEU A 22 12.55 -7.62 -1.61
CA LEU A 22 12.85 -7.93 -0.22
C LEU A 22 13.63 -6.76 0.40
N ILE A 23 13.33 -6.44 1.66
CA ILE A 23 14.03 -5.41 2.42
C ILE A 23 15.36 -5.98 2.94
N ASN A 24 15.32 -7.21 3.42
CA ASN A 24 16.42 -7.92 4.06
C ASN A 24 16.73 -9.22 3.31
N GLY A 25 17.73 -9.95 3.75
CA GLY A 25 18.05 -11.28 3.23
C GLY A 25 16.95 -12.31 3.54
N PRO A 26 17.01 -13.49 2.91
CA PRO A 26 15.94 -14.49 3.04
C PRO A 26 15.87 -15.15 4.44
N PHE A 27 16.84 -14.92 5.30
CA PHE A 27 16.92 -15.47 6.67
C PHE A 27 16.85 -14.38 7.75
N ASP A 28 16.68 -13.11 7.32
CA ASP A 28 16.54 -11.98 8.21
C ASP A 28 15.06 -11.64 8.43
N ASP A 29 14.79 -10.60 9.20
CA ASP A 29 13.44 -10.11 9.46
C ASP A 29 12.65 -9.90 8.17
N PRO A 30 11.41 -10.40 8.08
CA PRO A 30 10.63 -10.31 6.87
C PRO A 30 10.18 -8.89 6.55
N GLY A 31 10.21 -8.56 5.27
CA GLY A 31 9.70 -7.30 4.76
C GLY A 31 9.77 -7.24 3.24
N ILE A 32 8.66 -6.87 2.61
CA ILE A 32 8.59 -6.65 1.16
C ILE A 32 8.21 -5.20 0.89
N PHE A 33 9.10 -4.46 0.26
CA PHE A 33 8.87 -3.09 -0.15
C PHE A 33 8.47 -3.02 -1.62
N ILE A 34 7.35 -2.35 -1.91
CA ILE A 34 6.76 -2.24 -3.25
C ILE A 34 6.66 -0.77 -3.67
N PRO A 35 7.73 -0.17 -4.22
CA PRO A 35 7.67 1.17 -4.76
C PRO A 35 6.93 1.20 -6.09
N PHE A 36 6.11 2.23 -6.30
CA PHE A 36 5.47 2.52 -7.58
C PHE A 36 6.44 3.28 -8.48
N LEU A 37 6.49 2.90 -9.77
CA LEU A 37 7.41 3.51 -10.73
C LEU A 37 6.97 4.92 -11.15
N PHE A 38 5.66 5.14 -11.21
CA PHE A 38 5.07 6.38 -11.74
C PHE A 38 4.42 7.26 -10.67
N GLU A 39 4.50 6.85 -9.39
CA GLU A 39 3.94 7.56 -8.26
C GLU A 39 4.99 7.71 -7.14
N LYS A 40 4.89 8.79 -6.37
CA LYS A 40 5.73 8.98 -5.17
C LYS A 40 5.16 8.20 -3.97
N ARG A 41 4.83 6.94 -4.19
CA ARG A 41 4.16 6.07 -3.23
C ARG A 41 4.79 4.68 -3.18
N ALA A 42 4.62 4.00 -2.06
CA ALA A 42 5.00 2.61 -1.89
C ALA A 42 4.02 1.89 -0.95
N LEU A 43 3.92 0.58 -1.10
CA LEU A 43 3.31 -0.33 -0.14
C LEU A 43 4.42 -1.11 0.57
N ILE A 44 4.14 -1.62 1.76
CA ILE A 44 5.03 -2.52 2.47
C ILE A 44 4.23 -3.67 3.09
N PHE A 45 4.78 -4.87 3.01
CA PHE A 45 4.25 -6.06 3.66
C PHE A 45 5.26 -6.51 4.70
N ASP A 46 4.82 -6.56 5.94
CA ASP A 46 5.58 -6.70 7.17
C ASP A 46 6.60 -5.57 7.42
N LEU A 47 6.81 -5.30 8.69
CA LEU A 47 7.70 -4.29 9.22
C LEU A 47 8.71 -4.90 10.18
N GLY A 48 9.51 -5.85 9.69
CA GLY A 48 10.69 -6.31 10.40
C GLY A 48 11.77 -5.22 10.49
N ASP A 49 13.02 -5.56 10.49
CA ASP A 49 14.07 -4.55 10.39
C ASP A 49 13.99 -3.83 9.03
N ILE A 50 13.66 -2.55 9.07
CA ILE A 50 13.58 -1.68 7.88
C ILE A 50 14.74 -0.67 7.82
N TYR A 51 15.82 -0.89 8.59
CA TYR A 51 16.94 0.05 8.64
C TYR A 51 17.72 0.12 7.32
N SER A 52 17.65 -0.90 6.49
CA SER A 52 18.20 -0.92 5.14
C SER A 52 17.46 0.01 4.16
N LEU A 53 16.21 0.38 4.45
CA LEU A 53 15.47 1.34 3.64
C LEU A 53 15.95 2.77 3.90
N SER A 54 16.14 3.52 2.81
CA SER A 54 16.41 4.95 2.91
C SER A 54 15.23 5.70 3.53
N THR A 55 15.49 6.80 4.24
CA THR A 55 14.45 7.71 4.72
C THR A 55 13.50 8.14 3.60
N ARG A 56 14.03 8.39 2.39
CA ARG A 56 13.24 8.75 1.21
C ARG A 56 12.26 7.65 0.81
N ASP A 57 12.66 6.38 0.90
CA ASP A 57 11.79 5.25 0.57
C ASP A 57 10.74 5.02 1.64
N ILE A 58 11.11 5.10 2.92
CA ILE A 58 10.14 5.00 4.03
C ILE A 58 9.07 6.08 3.90
N LEU A 59 9.42 7.31 3.57
CA LEU A 59 8.47 8.42 3.40
C LEU A 59 7.49 8.25 2.23
N LYS A 60 7.76 7.33 1.30
CA LYS A 60 6.81 6.96 0.23
C LYS A 60 5.73 6.01 0.72
N ILE A 61 5.93 5.30 1.84
CA ILE A 61 4.98 4.29 2.33
C ILE A 61 3.64 4.96 2.60
N SER A 62 2.58 4.42 2.01
CA SER A 62 1.20 4.85 2.20
C SER A 62 0.36 3.77 2.89
N HIS A 63 0.67 2.50 2.65
CA HIS A 63 -0.05 1.36 3.23
C HIS A 63 0.94 0.33 3.74
N ILE A 64 0.63 -0.21 4.91
CA ILE A 64 1.38 -1.24 5.61
C ILE A 64 0.45 -2.42 5.84
N PHE A 65 0.86 -3.61 5.44
CA PHE A 65 0.12 -4.84 5.63
C PHE A 65 0.96 -5.77 6.52
N VAL A 66 0.47 -6.05 7.71
CA VAL A 66 1.18 -6.86 8.73
C VAL A 66 0.55 -8.23 8.81
N THR A 67 1.32 -9.28 8.55
CA THR A 67 0.85 -10.66 8.61
C THR A 67 0.46 -11.05 10.02
N HIS A 68 1.30 -10.74 10.99
CA HIS A 68 1.08 -10.93 12.42
C HIS A 68 2.09 -10.07 13.22
N THR A 69 1.92 -9.99 14.54
CA THR A 69 2.69 -9.05 15.36
C THR A 69 3.80 -9.69 16.19
N HIS A 70 4.46 -10.73 15.68
CA HIS A 70 5.77 -11.11 16.22
C HIS A 70 6.76 -9.96 16.00
N MET A 71 7.78 -9.88 16.82
CA MET A 71 8.69 -8.74 16.85
C MET A 71 9.38 -8.53 15.49
N ASP A 72 9.83 -9.59 14.87
CA ASP A 72 10.48 -9.61 13.56
C ASP A 72 9.59 -9.18 12.39
N HIS A 73 8.25 -9.13 12.59
CA HIS A 73 7.29 -8.62 11.61
C HIS A 73 6.80 -7.19 11.90
N PHE A 74 7.13 -6.61 13.08
CA PHE A 74 6.54 -5.34 13.48
C PHE A 74 7.50 -4.38 14.21
N VAL A 75 8.77 -4.73 14.42
CA VAL A 75 9.76 -3.86 15.11
C VAL A 75 10.01 -2.56 14.36
N GLY A 76 9.94 -2.56 13.03
CA GLY A 76 10.15 -1.38 12.19
C GLY A 76 9.10 -0.29 12.29
N PHE A 77 7.95 -0.55 12.95
CA PHE A 77 6.88 0.44 13.12
C PHE A 77 7.38 1.72 13.79
N ASP A 78 8.23 1.63 14.79
CA ASP A 78 8.75 2.78 15.53
C ASP A 78 9.58 3.72 14.64
N LYS A 79 10.34 3.16 13.70
CA LYS A 79 11.09 3.95 12.72
C LYS A 79 10.18 4.68 11.73
N VAL A 80 9.11 4.02 11.26
CA VAL A 80 8.10 4.65 10.41
C VAL A 80 7.43 5.80 11.16
N LEU A 81 6.93 5.52 12.37
CA LEU A 81 6.28 6.51 13.24
C LEU A 81 7.19 7.73 13.44
N ARG A 82 8.46 7.51 13.81
CA ARG A 82 9.44 8.57 14.06
C ARG A 82 9.66 9.46 12.82
N LEU A 83 9.69 8.88 11.63
CA LEU A 83 9.95 9.63 10.40
C LEU A 83 8.72 10.42 9.91
N PHE A 84 7.51 10.01 10.27
CA PHE A 84 6.29 10.69 9.84
C PHE A 84 5.82 11.78 10.79
N LEU A 85 6.34 11.83 12.02
CA LEU A 85 6.05 12.92 12.94
C LEU A 85 6.36 14.28 12.34
N GLY A 86 5.44 15.24 12.46
CA GLY A 86 5.57 16.58 11.92
C GLY A 86 5.41 16.69 10.39
N ARG A 87 4.90 15.66 9.72
CA ARG A 87 4.64 15.65 8.27
C ARG A 87 3.14 15.55 7.98
N GLU A 88 2.73 16.10 6.84
CA GLU A 88 1.38 15.90 6.31
C GLU A 88 1.31 14.49 5.70
N LYS A 89 0.64 13.56 6.39
CA LYS A 89 0.61 12.15 5.98
C LYS A 89 -0.57 11.39 6.56
N ASN A 90 -1.25 10.63 5.70
CA ASN A 90 -2.18 9.58 6.10
C ASN A 90 -1.50 8.22 5.84
N LEU A 91 -1.38 7.41 6.88
CA LEU A 91 -0.80 6.08 6.81
C LEU A 91 -1.87 5.04 7.14
N TYR A 92 -2.05 4.07 6.27
CA TYR A 92 -3.02 2.99 6.42
C TYR A 92 -2.31 1.70 6.83
N LEU A 93 -2.75 1.11 7.94
CA LEU A 93 -2.21 -0.13 8.48
C LEU A 93 -3.30 -1.20 8.48
N TYR A 94 -2.95 -2.39 8.03
CA TYR A 94 -3.83 -3.55 8.05
C TYR A 94 -3.14 -4.69 8.79
N GLY A 95 -3.85 -5.35 9.69
CA GLY A 95 -3.32 -6.47 10.45
C GLY A 95 -4.44 -7.40 10.93
N PRO A 96 -4.08 -8.54 11.54
CA PRO A 96 -5.03 -9.50 12.05
C PRO A 96 -5.78 -8.99 13.29
N GLU A 97 -6.71 -9.78 13.79
CA GLU A 97 -7.37 -9.54 15.08
C GLU A 97 -6.35 -9.27 16.21
N GLY A 98 -6.60 -8.24 17.03
CA GLY A 98 -5.70 -7.77 18.09
C GLY A 98 -4.62 -6.77 17.64
N PHE A 99 -4.53 -6.49 16.35
CA PHE A 99 -3.52 -5.57 15.80
C PHE A 99 -3.64 -4.14 16.35
N MET A 100 -4.88 -3.63 16.52
CA MET A 100 -5.10 -2.29 17.10
C MET A 100 -4.50 -2.18 18.49
N LYS A 101 -4.71 -3.18 19.34
CA LYS A 101 -4.14 -3.23 20.69
C LYS A 101 -2.62 -3.18 20.66
N ASN A 102 -1.99 -3.86 19.71
CA ASN A 102 -0.55 -3.88 19.57
C ASN A 102 0.00 -2.53 19.06
N VAL A 103 -0.70 -1.87 18.12
CA VAL A 103 -0.40 -0.49 17.70
C VAL A 103 -0.53 0.47 18.88
N GLU A 104 -1.63 0.41 19.62
CA GLU A 104 -1.86 1.24 20.82
C GLU A 104 -0.78 1.02 21.89
N GLY A 105 -0.35 -0.22 22.11
CA GLY A 105 0.74 -0.54 23.01
C GLY A 105 2.06 0.14 22.61
N LYS A 106 2.39 0.17 21.33
CA LYS A 106 3.55 0.90 20.81
C LYS A 106 3.39 2.42 20.95
N LEU A 107 2.21 2.95 20.63
CA LEU A 107 1.93 4.38 20.80
C LEU A 107 1.99 4.81 22.29
N ALA A 108 1.49 3.99 23.20
CA ALA A 108 1.52 4.24 24.65
C ALA A 108 2.94 4.20 25.23
N GLY A 109 3.89 3.57 24.55
CA GLY A 109 5.29 3.54 24.95
C GLY A 109 6.04 4.87 24.84
N TYR A 110 5.42 5.92 24.27
CA TYR A 110 6.05 7.22 24.03
C TYR A 110 5.28 8.37 24.67
N SER A 111 5.99 9.49 24.96
CA SER A 111 5.39 10.72 25.46
C SER A 111 5.03 11.67 24.30
N TRP A 112 3.78 12.09 24.25
CA TRP A 112 3.22 12.91 23.15
C TRP A 112 2.92 14.36 23.57
N ASN A 113 3.69 14.94 24.48
CA ASN A 113 3.43 16.28 25.03
C ASN A 113 3.67 17.42 24.04
N LEU A 114 4.45 17.20 22.97
CA LEU A 114 4.81 18.25 22.00
C LEU A 114 4.01 18.22 20.69
N VAL A 115 3.31 17.12 20.41
CA VAL A 115 2.68 16.91 19.08
C VAL A 115 1.49 17.83 18.80
N GLY A 116 0.85 18.39 19.84
CA GLY A 116 -0.24 19.36 19.69
C GLY A 116 0.19 20.67 19.00
N ASN A 117 1.49 20.97 18.96
CA ASN A 117 2.04 22.17 18.32
C ASN A 117 2.42 21.95 16.83
N PHE A 118 2.24 20.74 16.29
CA PHE A 118 2.56 20.48 14.89
C PHE A 118 1.53 21.12 13.97
N SER A 119 2.00 21.86 12.97
CA SER A 119 1.16 22.45 11.93
C SER A 119 0.65 21.41 10.91
N ASN A 120 1.43 20.35 10.68
CA ASN A 120 1.12 19.30 9.72
C ASN A 120 0.34 18.17 10.38
N SER A 121 -0.64 17.62 9.67
CA SER A 121 -1.47 16.53 10.15
C SER A 121 -0.90 15.17 9.75
N PHE A 122 -0.57 14.36 10.75
CA PHE A 122 -0.23 12.95 10.56
C PHE A 122 -1.30 12.08 11.21
N SER A 123 -1.88 11.17 10.44
CA SER A 123 -2.83 10.19 10.95
C SER A 123 -2.45 8.75 10.61
N LEU A 124 -2.74 7.85 11.56
CA LEU A 124 -2.72 6.41 11.38
C LEU A 124 -4.16 5.92 11.24
N ASN A 125 -4.45 5.21 10.17
CA ASN A 125 -5.73 4.53 9.96
C ASN A 125 -5.48 3.04 10.10
N VAL A 126 -5.80 2.47 11.25
CA VAL A 126 -5.53 1.07 11.59
C VAL A 126 -6.78 0.25 11.36
N THR A 127 -6.65 -0.82 10.57
CA THR A 127 -7.73 -1.75 10.26
C THR A 127 -7.36 -3.15 10.70
N GLU A 128 -8.21 -3.75 11.53
CA GLU A 128 -8.17 -5.17 11.87
C GLU A 128 -9.04 -5.98 10.92
N VAL A 129 -8.53 -7.13 10.52
CA VAL A 129 -9.22 -8.10 9.68
C VAL A 129 -9.77 -9.22 10.56
N HIS A 130 -11.09 -9.35 10.59
CA HIS A 130 -11.81 -10.43 11.22
C HIS A 130 -12.48 -11.32 10.16
N PRO A 131 -12.94 -12.55 10.48
CA PRO A 131 -13.50 -13.47 9.49
C PRO A 131 -14.64 -12.89 8.65
N GLU A 132 -15.51 -12.07 9.25
CA GLU A 132 -16.72 -11.56 8.60
C GLU A 132 -16.72 -10.05 8.39
N TYR A 133 -15.78 -9.32 9.02
CA TYR A 133 -15.78 -7.87 8.99
C TYR A 133 -14.36 -7.28 9.12
N LEU A 134 -14.24 -6.04 8.69
CA LEU A 134 -13.12 -5.16 9.01
C LEU A 134 -13.56 -4.18 10.08
N ILE A 135 -12.68 -3.84 11.01
CA ILE A 135 -12.88 -2.74 11.94
C ILE A 135 -11.72 -1.76 11.81
N SER A 136 -12.02 -0.47 11.65
CA SER A 136 -11.02 0.57 11.42
C SER A 136 -11.11 1.67 12.46
N ARG A 137 -9.95 2.17 12.90
CA ARG A 137 -9.81 3.25 13.86
C ARG A 137 -8.76 4.26 13.39
N GLU A 138 -9.08 5.55 13.54
CA GLU A 138 -8.17 6.64 13.21
C GLU A 138 -7.48 7.18 14.46
N TYR A 139 -6.18 7.39 14.38
CA TYR A 139 -5.33 7.99 15.40
C TYR A 139 -4.64 9.21 14.81
N VAL A 140 -4.95 10.40 15.32
CA VAL A 140 -4.38 11.66 14.87
C VAL A 140 -3.24 12.09 15.78
N CYS A 141 -2.10 12.40 15.19
CA CYS A 141 -0.88 12.76 15.93
C CYS A 141 -1.10 13.94 16.86
N GLN A 142 -1.72 15.04 16.39
CA GLN A 142 -2.00 16.22 17.21
C GLN A 142 -2.87 15.93 18.44
N ASN A 143 -3.70 14.89 18.35
CA ASN A 143 -4.51 14.39 19.47
C ASN A 143 -3.78 13.34 20.32
N ARG A 144 -2.44 13.31 20.27
CA ARG A 144 -1.61 12.35 21.00
C ARG A 144 -1.95 10.89 20.66
N PHE A 145 -2.42 10.65 19.44
CA PHE A 145 -2.93 9.35 18.95
C PHE A 145 -4.08 8.77 19.79
N ILE A 146 -4.83 9.62 20.50
CA ILE A 146 -6.04 9.19 21.20
C ILE A 146 -7.18 9.19 20.18
N PRO A 147 -7.91 8.08 20.01
CA PRO A 147 -9.04 8.01 19.10
C PRO A 147 -10.14 9.01 19.48
N THR A 148 -10.62 9.78 18.52
CA THR A 148 -11.70 10.77 18.74
C THR A 148 -12.98 10.39 18.01
N LYS A 149 -12.88 9.50 17.02
CA LYS A 149 -14.01 9.00 16.24
C LYS A 149 -14.36 7.59 16.67
N LYS A 150 -15.63 7.21 16.45
CA LYS A 150 -16.08 5.82 16.63
C LYS A 150 -15.43 4.92 15.58
N ASP A 151 -15.20 3.68 15.95
CA ASP A 151 -14.72 2.66 15.03
C ASP A 151 -15.70 2.47 13.86
N VAL A 152 -15.14 2.28 12.68
CA VAL A 152 -15.91 1.97 11.48
C VAL A 152 -15.84 0.46 11.24
N LYS A 153 -17.01 -0.20 11.21
CA LYS A 153 -17.13 -1.63 10.92
C LYS A 153 -17.79 -1.83 9.57
N VAL A 154 -17.15 -2.62 8.70
CA VAL A 154 -17.65 -2.96 7.37
C VAL A 154 -17.51 -4.46 7.10
N PRO A 155 -18.37 -5.09 6.27
CA PRO A 155 -18.21 -6.49 5.90
C PRO A 155 -16.84 -6.76 5.24
N PHE A 156 -16.24 -7.89 5.56
CA PHE A 156 -14.99 -8.34 4.93
C PHE A 156 -15.30 -9.27 3.75
N ASN A 157 -14.84 -8.89 2.58
CA ASN A 157 -14.99 -9.62 1.33
C ASN A 157 -13.64 -9.98 0.70
N THR A 158 -12.65 -10.23 1.54
CA THR A 158 -11.25 -10.51 1.17
C THR A 158 -10.45 -9.31 0.65
N ILE A 159 -11.07 -8.26 0.15
CA ILE A 159 -10.39 -7.09 -0.42
C ILE A 159 -10.12 -6.06 0.67
N LEU A 160 -8.84 -5.68 0.85
CA LEU A 160 -8.41 -4.63 1.77
C LEU A 160 -8.21 -3.29 1.07
N LEU A 161 -7.67 -3.33 -0.13
CA LEU A 161 -7.40 -2.14 -0.95
C LEU A 161 -7.86 -2.42 -2.37
N LYS A 162 -8.66 -1.50 -2.93
CA LYS A 162 -9.11 -1.56 -4.32
C LYS A 162 -8.91 -0.21 -4.97
N GLU A 163 -7.98 -0.15 -5.90
CA GLU A 163 -7.64 1.04 -6.68
C GLU A 163 -7.76 0.74 -8.18
N PRO A 164 -7.78 1.76 -9.04
CA PRO A 164 -7.83 1.52 -10.49
C PRO A 164 -6.68 0.66 -11.00
N ALA A 165 -5.47 0.84 -10.45
CA ALA A 165 -4.25 0.17 -10.91
C ALA A 165 -3.99 -1.19 -10.23
N LEU A 166 -4.50 -1.39 -9.01
CA LEU A 166 -4.22 -2.61 -8.24
C LEU A 166 -5.32 -2.95 -7.22
N SER A 167 -5.26 -4.17 -6.73
CA SER A 167 -5.99 -4.57 -5.52
C SER A 167 -5.08 -5.37 -4.58
N VAL A 168 -5.31 -5.20 -3.28
CA VAL A 168 -4.71 -6.05 -2.25
C VAL A 168 -5.83 -6.79 -1.56
N SER A 169 -5.67 -8.11 -1.45
CA SER A 169 -6.59 -8.97 -0.72
C SER A 169 -5.86 -9.72 0.39
N ALA A 170 -6.62 -10.17 1.39
CA ALA A 170 -6.12 -10.96 2.50
C ALA A 170 -6.94 -12.23 2.68
N VAL A 171 -6.29 -13.22 3.27
CA VAL A 171 -6.91 -14.44 3.80
C VAL A 171 -6.42 -14.66 5.22
N ILE A 172 -7.30 -15.18 6.08
CA ILE A 172 -6.93 -15.55 7.45
C ILE A 172 -6.28 -16.93 7.39
N LEU A 173 -5.11 -17.05 7.98
CA LEU A 173 -4.33 -18.28 8.02
C LEU A 173 -4.33 -18.90 9.41
N GLY A 174 -4.30 -20.23 9.47
CA GLY A 174 -4.07 -20.97 10.70
C GLY A 174 -2.60 -20.84 11.14
N HIS A 175 -2.41 -20.18 12.27
CA HIS A 175 -1.13 -20.04 12.96
C HIS A 175 -1.41 -20.09 14.47
N SER A 176 -0.40 -20.21 15.31
CA SER A 176 -0.58 -20.18 16.78
C SER A 176 -1.16 -18.85 17.29
N ILE A 177 -1.11 -17.80 16.48
CA ILE A 177 -1.72 -16.48 16.70
C ILE A 177 -2.50 -16.06 15.45
N PRO A 178 -3.41 -15.07 15.54
CA PRO A 178 -4.08 -14.51 14.35
C PRO A 178 -3.06 -14.07 13.30
N CYS A 179 -3.20 -14.57 12.08
CA CYS A 179 -2.25 -14.34 10.99
C CYS A 179 -2.98 -14.13 9.66
N LEU A 180 -2.40 -13.28 8.80
CA LEU A 180 -2.93 -12.98 7.46
C LEU A 180 -1.93 -13.38 6.37
N GLY A 181 -2.44 -13.96 5.30
CA GLY A 181 -1.76 -14.04 4.02
C GLY A 181 -2.27 -12.94 3.10
N PHE A 182 -1.38 -12.32 2.31
CA PHE A 182 -1.74 -11.25 1.39
C PHE A 182 -1.49 -11.63 -0.06
N SER A 183 -2.33 -11.08 -0.93
CA SER A 183 -2.13 -11.13 -2.38
C SER A 183 -2.26 -9.72 -2.95
N ILE A 184 -1.29 -9.29 -3.74
CA ILE A 184 -1.36 -8.06 -4.53
C ILE A 184 -1.55 -8.43 -6.00
N LYS A 185 -2.59 -7.84 -6.63
CA LYS A 185 -2.89 -8.04 -8.03
C LYS A 185 -2.84 -6.71 -8.75
N GLU A 186 -1.91 -6.58 -9.69
CA GLU A 186 -1.90 -5.47 -10.63
C GLU A 186 -3.08 -5.61 -11.58
N ARG A 187 -3.82 -4.53 -11.74
CA ARG A 187 -4.87 -4.45 -12.75
C ARG A 187 -4.24 -4.01 -14.07
N PHE A 188 -4.95 -4.29 -15.13
CA PHE A 188 -4.56 -3.95 -16.48
C PHE A 188 -4.01 -2.51 -16.59
N HIS A 189 -2.79 -2.36 -17.14
CA HIS A 189 -2.19 -1.05 -17.39
C HIS A 189 -2.24 -0.73 -18.88
N VAL A 190 -2.91 0.36 -19.24
CA VAL A 190 -2.96 0.84 -20.63
C VAL A 190 -1.76 1.74 -20.91
N ASN A 191 -0.79 1.23 -21.65
CA ASN A 191 0.27 2.04 -22.22
C ASN A 191 -0.11 2.53 -23.61
N ILE A 192 -0.18 3.84 -23.78
CA ILE A 192 -0.41 4.48 -25.07
C ILE A 192 0.95 4.70 -25.73
N ILE A 193 1.15 4.07 -26.88
CA ILE A 193 2.36 4.27 -27.70
C ILE A 193 2.15 5.54 -28.51
N LYS A 194 2.75 6.65 -28.05
CA LYS A 194 2.57 7.98 -28.64
C LYS A 194 2.86 8.01 -30.14
N ASP A 195 3.94 7.35 -30.59
CA ASP A 195 4.31 7.31 -31.99
C ASP A 195 3.22 6.67 -32.86
N LYS A 196 2.51 5.66 -32.34
CA LYS A 196 1.36 5.07 -33.07
C LYS A 196 0.16 5.96 -33.10
N VAL A 197 -0.08 6.77 -32.05
CA VAL A 197 -1.17 7.76 -32.01
C VAL A 197 -0.92 8.80 -33.09
N ILE A 198 0.32 9.32 -33.20
CA ILE A 198 0.74 10.29 -34.22
C ILE A 198 0.62 9.69 -35.63
N ALA A 199 1.06 8.43 -35.80
CA ALA A 199 0.96 7.73 -37.09
C ALA A 199 -0.50 7.51 -37.55
N LEU A 200 -1.45 7.50 -36.63
CA LEU A 200 -2.89 7.48 -36.90
C LEU A 200 -3.47 8.86 -37.20
N GLY A 201 -2.66 9.91 -37.25
CA GLY A 201 -3.10 11.29 -37.48
C GLY A 201 -3.80 11.92 -36.27
N LEU A 202 -3.64 11.35 -35.08
CA LEU A 202 -4.27 11.86 -33.85
C LEU A 202 -3.26 12.70 -33.07
N GLU A 203 -3.71 13.85 -32.55
CA GLU A 203 -2.90 14.69 -31.69
C GLU A 203 -2.80 14.13 -30.27
N ILE A 204 -1.61 14.29 -29.66
CA ILE A 204 -1.40 13.96 -28.25
C ILE A 204 -2.10 15.03 -27.39
N GLY A 205 -3.08 14.62 -26.58
CA GLY A 205 -3.87 15.58 -25.82
C GLY A 205 -4.53 14.98 -24.56
N PRO A 206 -5.30 15.79 -23.81
CA PRO A 206 -6.00 15.37 -22.58
C PRO A 206 -6.95 14.18 -22.79
N TRP A 207 -7.52 14.03 -23.97
CA TRP A 207 -8.43 12.93 -24.33
C TRP A 207 -7.81 11.53 -24.11
N LEU A 208 -6.48 11.41 -24.13
CA LEU A 208 -5.79 10.15 -23.83
C LEU A 208 -6.02 9.67 -22.39
N LYS A 209 -6.25 10.61 -21.46
CA LYS A 209 -6.61 10.28 -20.07
C LYS A 209 -8.03 9.71 -20.03
N ASP A 210 -8.96 10.34 -20.70
CA ASP A 210 -10.36 9.92 -20.76
C ASP A 210 -10.50 8.58 -21.47
N PHE A 211 -9.75 8.37 -22.55
CA PHE A 211 -9.65 7.09 -23.25
C PHE A 211 -9.14 5.97 -22.35
N LYS A 212 -8.07 6.20 -21.55
CA LYS A 212 -7.60 5.25 -20.57
C LYS A 212 -8.68 4.93 -19.53
N GLN A 213 -9.37 5.94 -19.03
CA GLN A 213 -10.42 5.78 -18.04
C GLN A 213 -11.59 4.97 -18.59
N ALA A 214 -11.99 5.22 -19.83
CA ALA A 214 -13.03 4.45 -20.50
C ALA A 214 -12.68 2.96 -20.64
N LEU A 215 -11.43 2.64 -20.97
CA LEU A 215 -10.96 1.25 -21.04
C LEU A 215 -10.98 0.54 -19.67
N PHE A 216 -10.72 1.28 -18.57
CA PHE A 216 -10.82 0.72 -17.22
C PHE A 216 -12.28 0.48 -16.78
N ASN A 217 -13.21 1.29 -17.23
CA ASN A 217 -14.61 1.20 -16.83
C ASN A 217 -15.39 0.09 -17.57
N HIS A 218 -14.87 -0.42 -18.69
CA HIS A 218 -15.51 -1.47 -19.49
C HIS A 218 -15.03 -2.90 -19.15
N GLN A 219 -14.29 -3.07 -18.06
CA GLN A 219 -13.90 -4.35 -17.47
C GLN A 219 -14.49 -4.47 -16.07
#